data_789813afddf74c2a8f89c227050cc101
#
_entry.id   789813afddf74c2a8f89c227050cc101
#
_cell.length_a   1.000
_cell.length_b   1.000
_cell.length_c   1.000
_cell.angle_alpha   90.00
_cell.angle_beta   90.00
_cell.angle_gamma   90.00
#
_symmetry.space_group_name_H-M   'P 1'
#
loop_
_entity.id
_entity.type
_entity.pdbx_description
1 polymer ?
#
loop_
_entity_poly.entity_id
_entity_poly.type
_entity_poly.pdbx_seq_one_letter_code
_entity_poly.pdbx_strand_id
1 'polypeptide(L)' 'MFRDILIKALEDRYNAQISEAEATLKIYLEKPVAIGEHPQHVDELDKLIDVIAQNEEKLKILKEFDYGSEKEGT' A
#
# COMPACT_ATOMS: atom_id res chain seq x y z
N MET A 1 -20.10 14.83 -4.13
CA MET A 1 -19.13 15.80 -3.61
C MET A 1 -18.34 15.25 -2.45
N PHE A 2 -18.99 14.93 -1.33
CA PHE A 2 -18.28 14.29 -0.21
C PHE A 2 -17.67 12.96 -0.61
N ARG A 3 -18.37 12.22 -1.46
CA ARG A 3 -17.90 10.94 -1.95
C ARG A 3 -16.56 11.07 -2.64
N ASP A 4 -16.40 12.04 -3.51
CA ASP A 4 -15.14 12.23 -4.24
C ASP A 4 -14.00 12.61 -3.33
N ILE A 5 -14.28 13.44 -2.34
CA ILE A 5 -13.27 13.86 -1.36
C ILE A 5 -12.83 12.68 -0.52
N LEU A 6 -13.76 11.84 -0.09
CA LEU A 6 -13.43 10.67 0.72
C LEU A 6 -12.67 9.62 -0.08
N ILE A 7 -13.07 9.40 -1.33
CA ILE A 7 -12.36 8.45 -2.19
C ILE A 7 -10.93 8.92 -2.42
N LYS A 8 -10.75 10.20 -2.70
CA LYS A 8 -9.42 10.76 -2.90
C LYS A 8 -8.56 10.62 -1.65
N ALA A 9 -9.14 10.87 -0.49
CA ALA A 9 -8.41 10.74 0.77
C ALA A 9 -7.95 9.30 1.01
N LEU A 10 -8.79 8.33 0.72
CA LEU A 10 -8.42 6.92 0.85
C LEU A 10 -7.34 6.55 -0.15
N GLU A 11 -7.48 6.99 -1.38
CA GLU A 11 -6.48 6.74 -2.41
C GLU A 11 -5.12 7.27 -2.00
N ASP A 12 -5.09 8.51 -1.51
CA ASP A 12 -3.85 9.13 -1.05
C ASP A 12 -3.23 8.37 0.11
N ARG A 13 -4.07 7.91 1.04
CA ARG A 13 -3.59 7.13 2.18
C ARG A 13 -2.94 5.83 1.73
N TYR A 14 -3.61 5.09 0.85
CA TYR A 14 -3.09 3.79 0.40
C TYR A 14 -1.81 3.96 -0.39
N ASN A 15 -1.77 4.96 -1.27
CA ASN A 15 -0.55 5.25 -2.04
C ASN A 15 0.60 5.66 -1.14
N ALA A 16 0.33 6.45 -0.10
CA ALA A 16 1.36 6.86 0.84
C ALA A 16 1.92 5.66 1.62
N GLN A 17 1.06 4.76 2.04
CA GLN A 17 1.49 3.56 2.77
C GLN A 17 2.33 2.64 1.89
N ILE A 18 1.96 2.52 0.63
CA ILE A 18 2.75 1.75 -0.33
C ILE A 18 4.14 2.38 -0.50
N SER A 19 4.19 3.68 -0.74
CA SER A 19 5.46 4.38 -0.93
C SER A 19 6.37 4.26 0.28
N GLU A 20 5.82 4.38 1.47
CA GLU A 20 6.59 4.25 2.70
C GLU A 20 7.16 2.84 2.85
N ALA A 21 6.34 1.83 2.63
CA ALA A 21 6.77 0.45 2.73
C ALA A 21 7.81 0.12 1.67
N GLU A 22 7.63 0.61 0.45
CA GLU A 22 8.60 0.39 -0.63
C GLU A 22 9.94 1.03 -0.33
N ALA A 23 9.92 2.25 0.22
CA ALA A 23 11.16 2.93 0.57
C ALA A 23 11.93 2.16 1.65
N THR A 24 11.21 1.68 2.66
CA THR A 24 11.81 0.90 3.72
C THR A 24 12.36 -0.43 3.20
N LEU A 25 11.60 -1.09 2.34
CA LEU A 25 12.01 -2.35 1.73
C LEU A 25 13.30 -2.18 0.92
N LYS A 26 13.40 -1.09 0.16
CA LYS A 26 14.60 -0.80 -0.61
C LYS A 26 15.82 -0.62 0.27
N ILE A 27 15.66 0.08 1.39
CA ILE A 27 16.76 0.27 2.33
C ILE A 27 17.24 -1.08 2.85
N TYR A 28 16.32 -1.96 3.21
CA TYR A 28 16.67 -3.30 3.69
C TYR A 28 17.42 -4.10 2.63
N LEU A 29 16.96 -4.04 1.39
CA LEU A 29 17.54 -4.85 0.33
C LEU A 29 18.85 -4.30 -0.21
N GLU A 30 19.00 -2.99 -0.24
CA GLU A 30 20.17 -2.35 -0.82
C GLU A 30 21.29 -2.09 0.18
N LYS A 31 20.97 -2.09 1.47
CA LYS A 31 21.96 -1.87 2.53
C LYS A 31 21.87 -2.96 3.57
N PRO A 32 22.44 -4.13 3.27
CA PRO A 32 22.39 -5.27 4.20
C PRO A 32 22.95 -4.94 5.58
N VAL A 33 23.89 -3.98 5.66
CA VAL A 33 24.48 -3.56 6.92
C VAL A 33 23.44 -2.96 7.86
N ALA A 34 22.45 -2.31 7.29
CA ALA A 34 21.37 -1.68 8.08
C ALA A 34 20.49 -2.72 8.76
N ILE A 35 20.54 -3.94 8.26
CA ILE A 35 19.74 -5.04 8.79
C ILE A 35 20.33 -5.54 10.12
N GLY A 36 21.66 -5.48 10.27
CA GLY A 36 22.32 -5.98 11.47
C GLY A 36 22.22 -7.49 11.58
N GLU A 37 22.28 -7.99 12.80
CA GLU A 37 22.26 -9.41 13.06
C GLU A 37 20.94 -9.90 13.65
N HIS A 38 19.85 -9.19 13.36
CA HIS A 38 18.55 -9.57 13.89
C HIS A 38 18.01 -10.79 13.16
N PRO A 39 17.59 -11.81 13.90
CA PRO A 39 17.02 -13.01 13.27
C PRO A 39 15.63 -12.79 12.67
N GLN A 40 15.06 -11.61 12.84
CA GLN A 40 13.72 -11.32 12.35
C GLN A 40 13.69 -10.56 11.03
N HIS A 41 14.78 -10.57 10.28
CA HIS A 41 14.82 -9.85 9.00
C HIS A 41 13.75 -10.33 8.04
N VAL A 42 13.57 -11.63 7.94
CA VAL A 42 12.58 -12.20 7.03
C VAL A 42 11.18 -11.78 7.45
N ASP A 43 10.93 -11.78 8.76
CA ASP A 43 9.63 -11.36 9.28
C ASP A 43 9.36 -9.88 8.99
N GLU A 44 10.39 -9.05 9.14
CA GLU A 44 10.23 -7.62 8.87
C GLU A 44 9.99 -7.34 7.38
N LEU A 45 10.72 -8.05 6.52
CA LEU A 45 10.51 -7.93 5.08
C LEU A 45 9.12 -8.40 4.68
N ASP A 46 8.67 -9.49 5.28
CA ASP A 46 7.34 -10.03 5.02
C ASP A 46 6.26 -9.04 5.42
N LYS A 47 6.44 -8.36 6.54
CA LYS A 47 5.48 -7.33 6.97
C LYS A 47 5.39 -6.18 5.97
N LEU A 48 6.55 -5.77 5.43
CA LEU A 48 6.57 -4.70 4.44
C LEU A 48 5.85 -5.12 3.15
N ILE A 49 6.10 -6.33 2.70
CA ILE A 49 5.42 -6.89 1.54
C ILE A 49 3.91 -6.96 1.79
N ASP A 50 3.54 -7.37 2.99
CA ASP A 50 2.13 -7.47 3.37
C ASP A 50 1.43 -6.11 3.31
N VAL A 51 2.09 -5.06 3.82
CA VAL A 51 1.55 -3.70 3.75
C VAL A 51 1.31 -3.28 2.30
N ILE A 52 2.29 -3.54 1.43
CA ILE A 52 2.17 -3.20 0.02
C ILE A 52 1.01 -3.97 -0.61
N ALA A 53 0.95 -5.27 -0.38
CA ALA A 53 -0.08 -6.12 -0.96
C ALA A 53 -1.47 -5.71 -0.51
N GLN A 54 -1.64 -5.44 0.77
CA GLN A 54 -2.93 -5.02 1.32
C GLN A 54 -3.38 -3.70 0.74
N ASN A 55 -2.48 -2.74 0.62
CA ASN A 55 -2.84 -1.42 0.11
C ASN A 55 -3.11 -1.45 -1.39
N GLU A 56 -2.40 -2.28 -2.13
CA GLU A 56 -2.69 -2.47 -3.55
C GLU A 56 -4.07 -3.07 -3.76
N GLU A 57 -4.43 -4.05 -2.94
CA GLU A 57 -5.75 -4.64 -2.98
C GLU A 57 -6.82 -3.63 -2.61
N LYS A 58 -6.56 -2.82 -1.59
CA LYS A 58 -7.50 -1.77 -1.18
C LYS A 58 -7.72 -0.76 -2.29
N LEU A 59 -6.65 -0.39 -3.00
CA LEU A 59 -6.78 0.52 -4.15
C LEU A 59 -7.63 -0.09 -5.24
N LYS A 60 -7.44 -1.36 -5.49
CA LYS A 60 -8.22 -2.07 -6.49
C LYS A 60 -9.69 -2.07 -6.13
N ILE A 61 -10.00 -2.39 -4.88
CA ILE A 61 -11.37 -2.38 -4.38
C ILE A 61 -11.97 -0.99 -4.46
N LEU A 62 -11.19 0.02 -4.07
CA LEU A 62 -11.66 1.40 -4.10
C LEU A 62 -12.04 1.83 -5.52
N LYS A 63 -11.23 1.43 -6.50
CA LYS A 63 -11.53 1.72 -7.90
C LYS A 63 -12.82 1.07 -8.36
N GLU A 64 -13.10 -0.13 -7.89
CA GLU A 64 -14.34 -0.81 -8.22
C GLU A 64 -15.55 -0.04 -7.73
N PHE A 65 -15.48 0.53 -6.54
CA PHE A 65 -16.55 1.37 -6.01
C PHE A 65 -16.67 2.68 -6.76
N ASP A 66 -15.56 3.24 -7.19
CA ASP A 66 -15.56 4.50 -7.92
C ASP A 66 -16.16 4.32 -9.32
N TYR A 67 -15.70 3.32 -10.03
CA TYR A 67 -16.20 3.03 -11.38
C TYR A 67 -17.48 2.22 -11.39
N GLY A 68 -17.71 1.47 -10.31
CA GLY A 68 -18.89 0.62 -10.20
C GLY A 68 -20.20 1.37 -10.30
N SER A 69 -20.25 2.58 -9.73
CA SER A 69 -21.46 3.40 -9.78
C SER A 69 -21.77 3.83 -11.21
N GLU A 70 -20.76 4.01 -12.05
CA GLU A 70 -20.95 4.33 -13.45
C GLU A 70 -21.46 3.12 -14.23
N LYS A 71 -20.90 1.94 -13.92
CA LYS A 71 -21.32 0.70 -14.57
C LYS A 71 -22.74 0.34 -14.20
N GLU A 72 -23.10 0.55 -12.96
CA GLU A 72 -24.47 0.28 -12.50
C GLU A 72 -25.49 1.22 -13.12
N GLY A 73 -25.04 2.40 -13.49
CA GLY A 73 -25.88 3.36 -14.17
C GLY A 73 -26.18 3.02 -15.62
N THR A 74 -25.48 2.06 -16.13
CA THR A 74 -25.68 1.60 -17.50
C THR A 74 -26.50 0.33 -17.52
#